data_117374b4495a6bdca00c39a6377912cc
#
_entry.id   117374b4495a6bdca00c39a6377912cc
#
_cell.length_a   1.000
_cell.length_b   1.000
_cell.length_c   1.000
_cell.angle_alpha   90.00
_cell.angle_beta   90.00
_cell.angle_gamma   90.00
#
_symmetry.space_group_name_H-M   'P 1'
#
loop_
_entity.id
_entity.type
_entity.pdbx_description
1 polymer ?
#
loop_
_entity_poly.entity_id
_entity_poly.type
_entity_poly.pdbx_seq_one_letter_code
_entity_poly.pdbx_strand_id
1 'polypeptide(L)'
;SNFIPMGVTVAVTTAAANNVNLVDIGTDADTDGFVDGITVAVNSTGFKGFFPCNGVLGMSGGTTTAATETADEVEIVLSGDPGGDTVVVLKFFGLSSTSDAS
;
A
#
# COMPACT_ATOMS: atom_id res chain seq x y z
N SER A 1 6.06 10.35 15.71
CA SER A 1 6.70 10.82 14.50
C SER A 1 5.78 10.62 13.33
N ASN A 2 5.96 11.42 12.35
CA ASN A 2 5.08 11.45 11.20
C ASN A 2 5.81 10.90 10.00
N PHE A 3 5.10 10.13 9.21
CA PHE A 3 5.67 9.49 8.05
C PHE A 3 4.78 9.77 6.84
N ILE A 4 5.38 10.26 5.78
CA ILE A 4 4.67 10.54 4.54
C ILE A 4 5.12 9.51 3.52
N PRO A 5 4.28 8.55 3.15
CA PRO A 5 4.68 7.52 2.21
C PRO A 5 4.86 8.10 0.81
N MET A 6 5.98 7.78 0.21
CA MET A 6 6.29 8.17 -1.16
C MET A 6 6.05 7.05 -2.14
N GLY A 7 6.30 5.84 -1.71
CA GLY A 7 6.15 4.67 -2.55
C GLY A 7 6.13 3.41 -1.73
N VAL A 8 5.79 2.32 -2.36
CA VAL A 8 5.69 1.02 -1.71
C VAL A 8 6.16 -0.05 -2.66
N THR A 9 6.92 -1.02 -2.14
CA THR A 9 7.23 -2.22 -2.89
C THR A 9 6.23 -3.30 -2.54
N VAL A 10 5.93 -4.13 -3.51
CA VAL A 10 4.96 -5.21 -3.36
C VAL A 10 5.64 -6.52 -3.72
N ALA A 11 5.53 -7.49 -2.86
CA ALA A 11 6.02 -8.83 -3.11
C ALA A 11 4.98 -9.83 -2.61
N VAL A 12 4.80 -10.91 -3.33
CA VAL A 12 3.85 -11.95 -2.96
C VAL A 12 4.64 -13.16 -2.47
N THR A 13 4.39 -13.58 -1.24
CA THR A 13 5.06 -14.74 -0.66
C THR A 13 4.15 -15.97 -0.62
N THR A 14 2.85 -15.77 -0.58
CA THR A 14 1.88 -16.86 -0.73
C THR A 14 0.89 -16.43 -1.79
N ALA A 15 0.86 -17.15 -2.87
CA ALA A 15 0.08 -16.76 -4.04
C ALA A 15 -1.40 -17.10 -3.86
N ALA A 16 -2.24 -16.26 -4.41
CA ALA A 16 -3.66 -16.52 -4.47
C ALA A 16 -3.94 -17.72 -5.38
N ALA A 17 -4.97 -18.48 -5.06
CA ALA A 17 -5.38 -19.59 -5.90
C ALA A 17 -6.09 -19.12 -7.15
N ASN A 18 -6.77 -18.01 -7.05
CA ASN A 18 -7.54 -17.44 -8.14
C ASN A 18 -6.78 -16.33 -8.85
N ASN A 19 -7.21 -16.03 -10.05
CA ASN A 19 -6.63 -14.97 -10.85
C ASN A 19 -7.18 -13.62 -10.36
N VAL A 20 -6.53 -13.05 -9.38
CA VAL A 20 -6.95 -11.75 -8.85
C VAL A 20 -5.76 -10.81 -8.83
N ASN A 21 -6.06 -9.53 -8.77
CA ASN A 21 -5.05 -8.47 -8.75
C ASN A 21 -5.18 -7.66 -7.49
N LEU A 22 -4.05 -7.15 -7.03
CA LEU A 22 -4.02 -6.10 -6.03
C LEU A 22 -4.30 -4.80 -6.77
N VAL A 23 -5.29 -4.05 -6.32
CA VAL A 23 -5.73 -2.86 -7.06
C VAL A 23 -5.60 -1.58 -6.24
N ASP A 24 -5.67 -1.66 -4.92
CA ASP A 24 -5.53 -0.49 -4.06
C ASP A 24 -4.85 -0.85 -2.77
N ILE A 25 -4.17 0.11 -2.18
CA ILE A 25 -3.55 -0.01 -0.87
C ILE A 25 -3.94 1.22 -0.05
N GLY A 26 -4.40 1.00 1.13
CA GLY A 26 -4.83 2.11 1.98
C GLY A 26 -5.00 1.70 3.42
N THR A 27 -5.98 2.31 4.05
CA THR A 27 -6.33 2.00 5.43
C THR A 27 -7.78 1.58 5.48
N ASP A 28 -8.21 1.17 6.66
CA ASP A 28 -9.59 0.81 6.88
C ASP A 28 -10.53 1.98 6.58
N ALA A 29 -10.11 3.17 6.88
CA ALA A 29 -10.94 4.36 6.66
C ALA A 29 -10.86 4.85 5.22
N ASP A 30 -9.79 4.53 4.50
CA ASP A 30 -9.58 5.02 3.15
C ASP A 30 -8.80 3.96 2.38
N THR A 31 -9.51 3.06 1.73
CA THR A 31 -8.93 1.85 1.19
C THR A 31 -8.01 2.09 -0.01
N ASP A 32 -8.05 3.25 -0.61
CA ASP A 32 -7.13 3.63 -1.67
C ASP A 32 -6.26 4.82 -1.26
N GLY A 33 -6.12 5.04 0.04
CA GLY A 33 -5.46 6.23 0.55
C GLY A 33 -3.98 6.30 0.24
N PHE A 34 -3.30 5.18 0.11
CA PHE A 34 -1.88 5.18 -0.22
C PHE A 34 -1.64 4.98 -1.70
N VAL A 35 -2.22 3.96 -2.28
CA VAL A 35 -2.07 3.67 -3.71
C VAL A 35 -3.45 3.50 -4.32
N ASP A 36 -3.77 4.35 -5.27
CA ASP A 36 -5.08 4.39 -5.88
C ASP A 36 -4.95 3.92 -7.32
N GLY A 37 -5.36 2.69 -7.54
CA GLY A 37 -5.47 2.16 -8.90
C GLY A 37 -4.18 1.57 -9.44
N ILE A 38 -3.87 0.35 -9.08
CA ILE A 38 -2.81 -0.42 -9.72
C ILE A 38 -3.38 -1.76 -10.18
N THR A 39 -2.58 -2.51 -10.90
CA THR A 39 -2.96 -3.85 -11.31
C THR A 39 -1.75 -4.75 -11.13
N VAL A 40 -1.75 -5.50 -10.05
CA VAL A 40 -0.64 -6.36 -9.69
C VAL A 40 -1.15 -7.77 -9.45
N ALA A 41 -0.77 -8.70 -10.31
CA ALA A 41 -1.21 -10.07 -10.17
C ALA A 41 -0.66 -10.67 -8.88
N VAL A 42 -1.50 -11.28 -8.09
CA VAL A 42 -1.08 -11.89 -6.83
C VAL A 42 -1.24 -13.42 -6.84
N ASN A 43 -1.52 -13.99 -7.99
CA ASN A 43 -1.63 -15.43 -8.14
C ASN A 43 -0.30 -16.10 -8.46
N SER A 44 0.79 -15.40 -8.33
CA SER A 44 2.14 -15.98 -8.41
C SER A 44 3.02 -15.27 -7.39
N THR A 45 4.06 -15.97 -6.92
CA THR A 45 4.97 -15.41 -5.93
C THR A 45 6.05 -14.58 -6.60
N GLY A 46 6.68 -13.72 -5.82
CA GLY A 46 7.82 -12.94 -6.25
C GLY A 46 7.64 -11.45 -6.02
N PHE A 47 8.68 -10.72 -6.34
CA PHE A 47 8.68 -9.27 -6.26
C PHE A 47 7.87 -8.71 -7.43
N LYS A 48 6.96 -7.81 -7.14
CA LYS A 48 6.02 -7.31 -8.14
C LYS A 48 6.30 -5.87 -8.59
N GLY A 49 7.07 -5.13 -7.83
CA GLY A 49 7.43 -3.79 -8.27
C GLY A 49 7.36 -2.74 -7.17
N PHE A 50 7.67 -1.52 -7.56
CA PHE A 50 7.63 -0.35 -6.71
C PHE A 50 6.57 0.59 -7.29
N PHE A 51 5.68 1.06 -6.44
CA PHE A 51 4.55 1.87 -6.87
C PHE A 51 4.51 3.18 -6.10
N PRO A 52 4.30 4.31 -6.77
CA PRO A 52 4.19 5.58 -6.05
C PRO A 52 2.91 5.63 -5.22
N CYS A 53 3.00 6.25 -4.07
CA CYS A 53 1.84 6.44 -3.22
C CYS A 53 1.08 7.68 -3.70
N ASN A 54 0.18 7.45 -4.62
CA ASN A 54 -0.57 8.51 -5.30
C ASN A 54 -1.95 8.76 -4.72
N GLY A 55 -2.30 8.08 -3.64
CA GLY A 55 -3.54 8.33 -2.94
C GLY A 55 -3.42 9.57 -2.05
N VAL A 56 -4.54 9.98 -1.46
CA VAL A 56 -4.57 11.21 -0.67
C VAL A 56 -3.70 11.16 0.58
N LEU A 57 -3.37 9.96 1.05
CA LEU A 57 -2.49 9.80 2.20
C LEU A 57 -1.03 9.71 1.79
N GLY A 58 -0.74 9.67 0.51
CA GLY A 58 0.61 9.56 0.00
C GLY A 58 1.13 10.89 -0.51
N MET A 59 2.44 10.96 -0.70
CA MET A 59 3.08 12.20 -1.12
C MET A 59 2.62 12.64 -2.49
N SER A 60 2.48 11.71 -3.42
CA SER A 60 2.06 12.06 -4.78
C SER A 60 0.62 12.50 -4.86
N GLY A 61 -0.17 12.22 -3.85
CA GLY A 61 -1.55 12.65 -3.80
C GLY A 61 -1.71 14.04 -3.24
N GLY A 62 -0.63 14.72 -2.96
CA GLY A 62 -0.68 16.09 -2.50
C GLY A 62 -0.84 16.26 -1.00
N THR A 63 -0.67 15.20 -0.24
CA THR A 63 -0.79 15.33 1.20
C THR A 63 0.33 16.19 1.75
N THR A 64 -0.01 17.07 2.67
CA THR A 64 0.97 17.89 3.36
C THR A 64 1.14 17.47 4.80
N THR A 65 0.33 16.52 5.24
CA THR A 65 0.46 16.00 6.60
C THR A 65 0.68 14.52 6.49
N ALA A 66 1.48 14.02 7.39
CA ALA A 66 1.73 12.59 7.41
C ALA A 66 0.45 11.84 7.75
N ALA A 67 0.34 10.65 7.23
CA ALA A 67 -0.69 9.75 7.67
C ALA A 67 -0.47 9.50 9.15
N THR A 68 -1.54 9.40 9.88
CA THR A 68 -1.40 9.12 11.28
C THR A 68 -0.90 7.71 11.44
N GLU A 69 0.05 7.58 12.32
CA GLU A 69 0.56 6.28 12.59
C GLU A 69 -0.27 5.59 13.61
N THR A 70 -1.32 6.18 14.08
CA THR A 70 -1.88 5.66 15.25
C THR A 70 -2.71 4.52 15.01
N ALA A 71 -3.22 4.17 14.08
CA ALA A 71 -4.14 3.17 14.35
C ALA A 71 -4.61 2.38 13.23
N ASP A 72 -4.61 2.95 12.12
CA ASP A 72 -5.23 2.23 11.04
C ASP A 72 -4.27 1.19 10.52
N GLU A 73 -4.80 0.02 10.34
CA GLU A 73 -4.04 -1.02 9.70
C GLU A 73 -3.96 -0.74 8.23
N VAL A 74 -2.84 -1.13 7.63
CA VAL A 74 -2.71 -1.08 6.19
C VAL A 74 -3.56 -2.18 5.59
N GLU A 75 -4.36 -1.84 4.62
CA GLU A 75 -5.22 -2.79 3.96
C GLU A 75 -4.96 -2.82 2.47
N ILE A 76 -5.09 -3.98 1.89
CA ILE A 76 -5.03 -4.14 0.45
C ILE A 76 -6.42 -4.48 -0.08
N VAL A 77 -6.68 -4.05 -1.30
CA VAL A 77 -7.93 -4.38 -1.98
C VAL A 77 -7.59 -5.26 -3.16
N LEU A 78 -8.21 -6.40 -3.23
CA LEU A 78 -8.05 -7.33 -4.35
C LEU A 78 -9.25 -7.22 -5.28
N SER A 79 -9.03 -7.55 -6.54
CA SER A 79 -10.09 -7.44 -7.53
C SER A 79 -11.16 -8.52 -7.41
N GLY A 80 -10.93 -9.51 -6.55
CA GLY A 80 -11.90 -10.58 -6.32
C GLY A 80 -11.45 -11.48 -5.20
N ASP A 81 -12.11 -12.60 -5.06
CA ASP A 81 -11.82 -13.58 -4.02
C ASP A 81 -10.52 -14.30 -4.35
N PRO A 82 -9.53 -14.29 -3.47
CA PRO A 82 -8.26 -14.97 -3.76
C PRO A 82 -8.36 -16.49 -3.74
N GLY A 83 -9.40 -17.05 -3.18
CA GLY A 83 -9.61 -18.49 -3.18
C GLY A 83 -8.85 -19.25 -2.11
N GLY A 84 -8.18 -18.54 -1.22
CA GLY A 84 -7.39 -19.16 -0.16
C GLY A 84 -6.47 -18.12 0.45
N ASP A 85 -5.53 -18.59 1.26
CA ASP A 85 -4.59 -17.67 1.89
C ASP A 85 -3.70 -17.01 0.85
N THR A 86 -3.47 -15.74 1.05
CA THR A 86 -2.59 -14.94 0.20
C THR A 86 -1.80 -14.02 1.11
N VAL A 87 -0.50 -13.97 0.91
CA VAL A 87 0.36 -13.11 1.72
C VAL A 87 1.10 -12.18 0.79
N VAL A 88 0.90 -10.90 1.02
CA VAL A 88 1.55 -9.82 0.27
C VAL A 88 2.39 -9.03 1.25
N VAL A 89 3.65 -8.85 0.93
CA VAL A 89 4.57 -8.08 1.76
C VAL A 89 4.73 -6.70 1.15
N LEU A 90 4.46 -5.69 1.95
CA LEU A 90 4.56 -4.31 1.53
C LEU A 90 5.68 -3.64 2.29
N LYS A 91 6.52 -2.89 1.59
CA LYS A 91 7.53 -2.06 2.22
C LYS A 91 7.32 -0.64 1.76
N PHE A 92 7.02 0.23 2.70
CA PHE A 92 6.78 1.64 2.41
C PHE A 92 8.06 2.43 2.54
N PHE A 93 8.24 3.35 1.62
CA PHE A 93 9.36 4.29 1.62
C PHE A 93 8.79 5.70 1.67
N GLY A 94 9.41 6.56 2.44
CA GLY A 94 8.91 7.91 2.52
C GLY A 94 9.76 8.80 3.40
N LEU A 95 9.20 9.95 3.72
CA LEU A 95 9.85 10.93 4.56
C LEU A 95 9.33 10.81 5.97
N SER A 96 10.27 10.78 6.92
CA SER A 96 9.93 10.84 8.31
C SER A 96 10.06 12.28 8.74
N SER A 97 8.94 12.88 9.09
CA SER A 97 8.95 14.26 9.49
C SER A 97 9.14 14.37 10.99
N THR A 98 10.11 15.07 11.38
CA THR A 98 10.29 15.36 12.78
C THR A 98 9.75 16.72 13.04
N SER A 99 8.97 17.19 12.28
CA SER A 99 8.28 18.39 12.42
C SER A 99 9.06 19.55 12.95
N ASP A 100 9.89 19.29 13.80
CA ASP A 100 10.70 20.30 14.31
C ASP A 100 12.04 20.07 13.82
N ALA A 101 12.12 19.53 12.78
CA ALA A 101 13.34 19.21 12.15
C ALA A 101 14.24 20.34 12.20
N SER A 102 13.85 21.15 12.91
CA SER A 102 14.69 22.26 13.20
C SER A 102 15.80 21.87 14.04
#